data_dc692029c933f8e6d18052979e08ef81
#
_entry.id   dc692029c933f8e6d18052979e08ef81
#
_cell.length_a   1.000
_cell.length_b   1.000
_cell.length_c   1.000
_cell.angle_alpha   90.00
_cell.angle_beta   90.00
_cell.angle_gamma   90.00
#
_symmetry.space_group_name_H-M   'P 1'
#
loop_
_entity.id
_entity.type
_entity.pdbx_description
1 polymer ?
#
loop_
_entity_poly.entity_id
_entity_poly.type
_entity_poly.pdbx_seq_one_letter_code
_entity_poly.pdbx_strand_id
1 'polypeptide(L)'
;FYAPVKSAVDAYTYQCSVKVTSDDLARMASVLANEGVNPVSKKLLLSKEQTTYILNNVLPEGLYEYSDDWIARTGGRAFAKSGVGGGLLIVLPDICGIGIVSPPLDKHGNSVKGIAAGFKLSKKLAEPLFSKRTLKRKKKGKKKTKEITNDRK
;
A
#
# COMPACT_ATOMS: atom_id res chain seq x y z
N PHE A 1 8.06 -32.15 1.26
CA PHE A 1 6.63 -31.83 1.39
C PHE A 1 6.05 -32.66 2.52
N TYR A 2 5.41 -32.03 3.51
CA TYR A 2 4.95 -32.66 4.74
C TYR A 2 3.46 -33.04 4.70
N ALA A 3 2.76 -32.76 3.59
CA ALA A 3 1.36 -33.11 3.43
C ALA A 3 1.10 -33.74 2.05
N PRO A 4 0.05 -34.59 1.91
CA PRO A 4 -0.38 -35.08 0.61
C PRO A 4 -0.69 -33.92 -0.34
N VAL A 5 -0.30 -34.05 -1.62
CA VAL A 5 -0.48 -33.02 -2.65
C VAL A 5 -1.94 -32.52 -2.69
N LYS A 6 -2.90 -33.43 -2.60
CA LYS A 6 -4.33 -33.09 -2.60
C LYS A 6 -4.69 -32.11 -1.48
N SER A 7 -4.27 -32.36 -0.24
CA SER A 7 -4.60 -31.48 0.89
C SER A 7 -3.90 -30.11 0.78
N ALA A 8 -2.71 -30.05 0.21
CA ALA A 8 -2.03 -28.78 -0.07
C ALA A 8 -2.78 -27.96 -1.13
N VAL A 9 -3.23 -28.61 -2.22
CA VAL A 9 -4.04 -27.98 -3.26
C VAL A 9 -5.40 -27.53 -2.72
N ASP A 10 -6.07 -28.37 -1.93
CA ASP A 10 -7.36 -28.03 -1.32
C ASP A 10 -7.25 -26.81 -0.40
N ALA A 11 -6.21 -26.75 0.44
CA ALA A 11 -5.95 -25.60 1.33
C ALA A 11 -5.66 -24.31 0.53
N TYR A 12 -4.84 -24.41 -0.50
CA TYR A 12 -4.55 -23.28 -1.40
C TYR A 12 -5.81 -22.79 -2.11
N THR A 13 -6.57 -23.69 -2.70
CA THR A 13 -7.81 -23.35 -3.43
C THR A 13 -8.84 -22.72 -2.50
N TYR A 14 -8.99 -23.25 -1.29
CA TYR A 14 -9.91 -22.68 -0.29
C TYR A 14 -9.53 -21.23 0.06
N GLN A 15 -8.25 -20.99 0.33
CA GLN A 15 -7.74 -19.65 0.61
C GLN A 15 -7.98 -18.68 -0.57
N CYS A 16 -7.71 -19.12 -1.80
CA CYS A 16 -7.86 -18.29 -3.00
C CYS A 16 -9.31 -18.04 -3.42
N SER A 17 -10.26 -18.82 -2.86
CA SER A 17 -11.69 -18.74 -3.21
C SER A 17 -12.48 -17.75 -2.35
N VAL A 18 -11.83 -17.00 -1.47
CA VAL A 18 -12.50 -16.00 -0.64
C VAL A 18 -13.03 -14.88 -1.51
N LYS A 19 -14.37 -14.74 -1.54
CA LYS A 19 -15.04 -13.68 -2.30
C LYS A 19 -14.92 -12.37 -1.53
N VAL A 20 -14.43 -11.34 -2.20
CA VAL A 20 -14.24 -9.99 -1.63
C VAL A 20 -14.80 -8.93 -2.56
N THR A 21 -15.15 -7.78 -1.99
CA THR A 21 -15.58 -6.57 -2.69
C THR A 21 -14.45 -5.55 -2.75
N SER A 22 -14.63 -4.46 -3.50
CA SER A 22 -13.69 -3.33 -3.48
C SER A 22 -13.63 -2.66 -2.09
N ASP A 23 -14.73 -2.66 -1.33
CA ASP A 23 -14.74 -2.16 0.06
C ASP A 23 -13.88 -3.03 0.98
N ASP A 24 -13.96 -4.36 0.85
CA ASP A 24 -13.11 -5.28 1.62
C ASP A 24 -11.63 -5.06 1.31
N LEU A 25 -11.26 -4.90 0.04
CA LEU A 25 -9.89 -4.58 -0.37
C LEU A 25 -9.44 -3.24 0.22
N ALA A 26 -10.29 -2.21 0.19
CA ALA A 26 -9.98 -0.91 0.77
C ALA A 26 -9.80 -0.99 2.30
N ARG A 27 -10.62 -1.77 3.00
CA ARG A 27 -10.48 -2.01 4.44
C ARG A 27 -9.18 -2.73 4.79
N MET A 28 -8.80 -3.76 4.04
CA MET A 28 -7.52 -4.45 4.22
C MET A 28 -6.35 -3.48 4.00
N ALA A 29 -6.38 -2.72 2.92
CA ALA A 29 -5.37 -1.70 2.65
C ALA A 29 -5.30 -0.63 3.75
N SER A 30 -6.44 -0.24 4.32
CA SER A 30 -6.52 0.77 5.38
C SER A 30 -5.86 0.32 6.69
N VAL A 31 -5.88 -0.98 6.99
CA VAL A 31 -5.14 -1.54 8.14
C VAL A 31 -3.65 -1.33 7.97
N LEU A 32 -3.12 -1.64 6.78
CA LEU A 32 -1.70 -1.43 6.45
C LEU A 32 -1.34 0.06 6.42
N ALA A 33 -2.23 0.91 5.90
CA ALA A 33 -2.02 2.36 5.90
C ALA A 33 -2.00 2.98 7.30
N ASN A 34 -2.63 2.32 8.27
CA ASN A 34 -2.80 2.78 9.66
C ASN A 34 -1.98 1.92 10.65
N GLU A 35 -0.75 1.57 10.28
CA GLU A 35 0.22 0.86 11.13
C GLU A 35 -0.33 -0.45 11.75
N GLY A 36 -1.21 -1.17 11.04
CA GLY A 36 -1.77 -2.44 11.48
C GLY A 36 -3.05 -2.33 12.31
N VAL A 37 -3.52 -1.13 12.58
CA VAL A 37 -4.76 -0.88 13.32
C VAL A 37 -5.93 -0.73 12.36
N ASN A 38 -7.00 -1.52 12.57
CA ASN A 38 -8.23 -1.34 11.79
C ASN A 38 -8.86 0.02 12.11
N PRO A 39 -9.02 0.92 11.12
CA PRO A 39 -9.50 2.28 11.39
C PRO A 39 -10.96 2.35 11.84
N VAL A 40 -11.76 1.31 11.56
CA VAL A 40 -13.18 1.23 11.96
C VAL A 40 -13.33 0.64 13.34
N SER A 41 -12.86 -0.60 13.55
CA SER A 41 -13.00 -1.31 14.82
C SER A 41 -11.99 -0.90 15.90
N LYS A 42 -10.94 -0.14 15.53
CA LYS A 42 -9.83 0.26 16.37
C LYS A 42 -8.99 -0.91 16.93
N LYS A 43 -9.23 -2.12 16.45
CA LYS A 43 -8.47 -3.29 16.87
C LYS A 43 -7.10 -3.31 16.18
N LEU A 44 -6.07 -3.63 16.94
CA LEU A 44 -4.75 -3.98 16.39
C LEU A 44 -4.84 -5.37 15.75
N LEU A 45 -4.59 -5.46 14.46
CA LEU A 45 -4.61 -6.71 13.68
C LEU A 45 -3.21 -7.19 13.32
N LEU A 46 -2.28 -6.27 13.10
CA LEU A 46 -0.87 -6.52 12.80
C LEU A 46 -0.01 -5.62 13.66
N SER A 47 1.13 -6.12 14.11
CA SER A 47 2.10 -5.24 14.79
C SER A 47 2.67 -4.21 13.81
N LYS A 48 3.28 -3.16 14.34
CA LYS A 48 3.95 -2.15 13.51
C LYS A 48 5.10 -2.75 12.71
N GLU A 49 5.84 -3.70 13.30
CA GLU A 49 6.93 -4.44 12.67
C GLU A 49 6.41 -5.29 11.51
N GLN A 50 5.32 -6.03 11.72
CA GLN A 50 4.67 -6.84 10.67
C GLN A 50 4.17 -5.96 9.53
N THR A 51 3.54 -4.85 9.84
CA THR A 51 3.05 -3.87 8.84
C THR A 51 4.21 -3.30 8.04
N THR A 52 5.28 -2.88 8.71
CA THR A 52 6.49 -2.36 8.07
C THR A 52 7.15 -3.40 7.17
N TYR A 53 7.20 -4.66 7.64
CA TYR A 53 7.75 -5.76 6.84
C TYR A 53 6.95 -5.97 5.54
N ILE A 54 5.62 -6.01 5.63
CA ILE A 54 4.73 -6.15 4.47
C ILE A 54 4.93 -5.01 3.47
N LEU A 55 4.97 -3.77 3.95
CA LEU A 55 5.13 -2.59 3.10
C LEU A 55 6.50 -2.56 2.40
N ASN A 56 7.56 -3.02 3.04
CA ASN A 56 8.91 -2.91 2.52
C ASN A 56 9.39 -4.14 1.74
N ASN A 57 8.80 -5.31 1.98
CA ASN A 57 9.30 -6.57 1.41
C ASN A 57 8.27 -7.32 0.57
N VAL A 58 6.97 -7.11 0.78
CA VAL A 58 5.93 -7.86 0.06
C VAL A 58 5.28 -7.00 -1.02
N LEU A 59 4.87 -5.80 -0.67
CA LEU A 59 4.15 -4.91 -1.59
C LEU A 59 5.02 -4.25 -2.68
N PRO A 60 6.35 -4.07 -2.54
CA PRO A 60 7.17 -3.61 -3.65
C PRO A 60 7.09 -4.49 -4.91
N GLU A 61 6.88 -5.80 -4.73
CA GLU A 61 6.71 -6.77 -5.83
C GLU A 61 5.23 -7.06 -6.15
N GLY A 62 4.33 -6.19 -5.73
CA GLY A 62 2.89 -6.45 -5.73
C GLY A 62 2.21 -6.42 -7.10
N LEU A 63 2.85 -5.91 -8.15
CA LEU A 63 2.30 -5.72 -9.49
C LEU A 63 3.06 -6.49 -10.58
N TYR A 64 3.75 -7.55 -10.21
CA TYR A 64 4.57 -8.35 -11.13
C TYR A 64 5.60 -7.44 -11.85
N GLU A 65 5.78 -7.59 -13.16
CA GLU A 65 6.73 -6.81 -13.96
C GLU A 65 6.41 -5.30 -14.02
N TYR A 66 5.24 -4.88 -13.57
CA TYR A 66 4.86 -3.47 -13.50
C TYR A 66 5.25 -2.80 -12.16
N SER A 67 5.81 -3.55 -11.22
CA SER A 67 6.10 -3.07 -9.85
C SER A 67 7.08 -1.90 -9.84
N ASP A 68 8.19 -2.00 -10.57
CA ASP A 68 9.19 -0.93 -10.64
C ASP A 68 8.64 0.35 -11.26
N ASP A 69 7.88 0.25 -12.37
CA ASP A 69 7.25 1.40 -13.01
C ASP A 69 6.25 2.08 -12.07
N TRP A 70 5.48 1.30 -11.32
CA TRP A 70 4.56 1.83 -10.32
C TRP A 70 5.29 2.59 -9.22
N ILE A 71 6.35 2.02 -8.66
CA ILE A 71 7.15 2.65 -7.61
C ILE A 71 7.78 3.95 -8.12
N ALA A 72 8.40 3.92 -9.30
CA ALA A 72 9.00 5.10 -9.92
C ALA A 72 7.97 6.22 -10.13
N ARG A 73 6.81 5.91 -10.70
CA ARG A 73 5.75 6.88 -11.00
C ARG A 73 5.04 7.43 -9.77
N THR A 74 4.94 6.65 -8.70
CA THR A 74 4.34 7.08 -7.43
C THR A 74 5.37 7.71 -6.48
N GLY A 75 6.67 7.64 -6.84
CA GLY A 75 7.76 8.10 -6.00
C GLY A 75 7.88 7.32 -4.69
N GLY A 76 7.57 6.02 -4.72
CA GLY A 76 7.57 5.14 -3.55
C GLY A 76 6.52 5.47 -2.48
N ARG A 77 5.47 6.21 -2.84
CA ARG A 77 4.45 6.71 -1.88
C ARG A 77 3.20 5.88 -1.82
N ALA A 78 3.00 5.02 -2.80
CA ALA A 78 1.86 4.13 -2.90
C ALA A 78 2.37 2.71 -3.13
N PHE A 79 1.94 1.79 -2.30
CA PHE A 79 2.19 0.38 -2.46
C PHE A 79 0.94 -0.27 -3.04
N ALA A 80 1.09 -1.24 -3.93
CA ALA A 80 -0.05 -1.87 -4.57
C ALA A 80 0.11 -3.39 -4.67
N LYS A 81 -1.01 -4.11 -4.63
CA LYS A 81 -1.07 -5.56 -4.88
C LYS A 81 -2.23 -5.86 -5.79
N SER A 82 -1.96 -6.52 -6.90
CA SER A 82 -2.97 -6.99 -7.84
C SER A 82 -3.40 -8.43 -7.56
N GLY A 83 -4.58 -8.77 -8.08
CA GLY A 83 -5.10 -10.12 -8.10
C GLY A 83 -5.72 -10.44 -9.45
N VAL A 84 -5.52 -11.66 -9.93
CA VAL A 84 -5.99 -12.13 -11.24
C VAL A 84 -7.52 -12.13 -11.39
N GLY A 85 -8.27 -11.92 -10.33
CA GLY A 85 -9.71 -11.65 -10.37
C GLY A 85 -10.07 -10.19 -10.76
N GLY A 86 -9.08 -9.35 -11.08
CA GLY A 86 -9.27 -7.93 -11.41
C GLY A 86 -9.26 -7.02 -10.19
N GLY A 87 -8.91 -7.54 -9.02
CA GLY A 87 -8.74 -6.77 -7.79
C GLY A 87 -7.41 -6.01 -7.76
N LEU A 88 -7.43 -4.82 -7.18
CA LEU A 88 -6.24 -4.01 -6.89
C LEU A 88 -6.40 -3.38 -5.52
N LEU A 89 -5.48 -3.70 -4.62
CA LEU A 89 -5.35 -3.12 -3.30
C LEU A 89 -4.20 -2.10 -3.34
N ILE A 90 -4.44 -0.87 -2.85
CA ILE A 90 -3.41 0.16 -2.79
C ILE A 90 -3.33 0.72 -1.38
N VAL A 91 -2.12 0.84 -0.87
CA VAL A 91 -1.81 1.40 0.44
C VAL A 91 -1.11 2.74 0.26
N LEU A 92 -1.69 3.79 0.80
CA LEU A 92 -1.05 5.09 0.98
C LEU A 92 -0.76 5.25 2.48
N PRO A 93 0.47 4.96 2.95
CA PRO A 93 0.80 4.99 4.38
C PRO A 93 0.44 6.32 5.02
N ASP A 94 -0.15 6.29 6.21
CA ASP A 94 -0.65 7.43 6.99
C ASP A 94 -1.76 8.25 6.29
N ILE A 95 -2.34 7.74 5.19
CA ILE A 95 -3.36 8.44 4.40
C ILE A 95 -4.62 7.61 4.30
N CYS A 96 -4.59 6.54 3.50
CA CYS A 96 -5.76 5.67 3.29
C CYS A 96 -5.39 4.34 2.60
N GLY A 97 -6.35 3.42 2.62
CA GLY A 97 -6.39 2.27 1.73
C GLY A 97 -7.35 2.50 0.57
N ILE A 98 -7.03 1.96 -0.60
CA ILE A 98 -7.88 2.00 -1.79
C ILE A 98 -8.09 0.57 -2.28
N GLY A 99 -9.34 0.22 -2.57
CA GLY A 99 -9.72 -1.02 -3.22
C GLY A 99 -10.38 -0.76 -4.55
N ILE A 100 -9.93 -1.44 -5.60
CA ILE A 100 -10.50 -1.35 -6.94
C ILE A 100 -10.77 -2.76 -7.44
N VAL A 101 -11.89 -2.97 -8.11
CA VAL A 101 -12.20 -4.21 -8.84
C VAL A 101 -12.57 -3.83 -10.26
N SER A 102 -11.78 -4.27 -11.21
CA SER A 102 -12.03 -3.99 -12.64
C SER A 102 -11.33 -5.02 -13.53
N PRO A 103 -12.00 -6.06 -14.00
CA PRO A 103 -11.58 -6.83 -15.16
C PRO A 103 -11.79 -5.96 -16.42
N PRO A 104 -11.05 -6.10 -17.53
CA PRO A 104 -10.06 -7.12 -17.86
C PRO A 104 -8.64 -6.80 -17.38
N LEU A 105 -7.77 -7.81 -17.52
CA LEU A 105 -6.36 -7.75 -17.15
C LEU A 105 -5.48 -7.47 -18.35
N ASP A 106 -4.27 -6.96 -18.09
CA ASP A 106 -3.18 -6.92 -19.06
C ASP A 106 -2.47 -8.29 -19.18
N LYS A 107 -1.43 -8.36 -20.02
CA LYS A 107 -0.64 -9.57 -20.23
C LYS A 107 0.12 -10.06 -18.98
N HIS A 108 0.28 -9.21 -17.97
CA HIS A 108 0.96 -9.52 -16.72
C HIS A 108 0.00 -9.91 -15.59
N GLY A 109 -1.31 -9.81 -15.81
CA GLY A 109 -2.33 -10.14 -14.81
C GLY A 109 -2.80 -8.95 -13.98
N ASN A 110 -2.45 -7.73 -14.34
CA ASN A 110 -2.90 -6.51 -13.66
C ASN A 110 -4.17 -5.93 -14.30
N SER A 111 -5.08 -5.41 -13.49
CA SER A 111 -6.26 -4.70 -13.96
C SER A 111 -5.88 -3.43 -14.74
N VAL A 112 -6.16 -3.38 -16.04
CA VAL A 112 -5.82 -2.25 -16.93
C VAL A 112 -6.42 -0.94 -16.42
N LYS A 113 -7.73 -0.94 -16.18
CA LYS A 113 -8.45 0.24 -15.68
C LYS A 113 -8.12 0.51 -14.21
N GLY A 114 -7.92 -0.55 -13.41
CA GLY A 114 -7.57 -0.45 -12.01
C GLY A 114 -6.23 0.24 -11.79
N ILE A 115 -5.20 -0.13 -12.55
CA ILE A 115 -3.87 0.54 -12.51
C ILE A 115 -3.99 2.02 -12.88
N ALA A 116 -4.69 2.34 -13.99
CA ALA A 116 -4.85 3.72 -14.43
C ALA A 116 -5.60 4.59 -13.41
N ALA A 117 -6.69 4.08 -12.84
CA ALA A 117 -7.48 4.77 -11.82
C ALA A 117 -6.70 4.90 -10.51
N GLY A 118 -6.09 3.81 -10.07
CA GLY A 118 -5.30 3.76 -8.85
C GLY A 118 -4.13 4.73 -8.86
N PHE A 119 -3.42 4.82 -9.98
CA PHE A 119 -2.34 5.80 -10.14
C PHE A 119 -2.83 7.25 -10.01
N LYS A 120 -3.92 7.61 -10.68
CA LYS A 120 -4.50 8.96 -10.60
C LYS A 120 -4.97 9.30 -9.19
N LEU A 121 -5.62 8.34 -8.51
CA LEU A 121 -6.08 8.52 -7.13
C LEU A 121 -4.92 8.67 -6.17
N SER A 122 -3.92 7.80 -6.26
CA SER A 122 -2.72 7.84 -5.42
C SER A 122 -2.00 9.18 -5.53
N LYS A 123 -1.81 9.67 -6.75
CA LYS A 123 -1.19 10.97 -7.00
C LYS A 123 -2.01 12.10 -6.36
N LYS A 124 -3.32 12.15 -6.65
CA LYS A 124 -4.20 13.21 -6.16
C LYS A 124 -4.31 13.24 -4.63
N LEU A 125 -4.34 12.07 -3.98
CA LEU A 125 -4.46 11.97 -2.52
C LEU A 125 -3.14 12.21 -1.79
N ALA A 126 -2.01 11.84 -2.41
CA ALA A 126 -0.69 12.03 -1.80
C ALA A 126 -0.18 13.48 -1.87
N GLU A 127 -0.48 14.24 -2.94
CA GLU A 127 0.05 15.60 -3.17
C GLU A 127 -0.24 16.60 -2.03
N PRO A 128 -1.46 16.73 -1.48
CA PRO A 128 -1.75 17.76 -0.48
C PRO A 128 -1.04 17.57 0.86
N LEU A 129 -0.75 16.31 1.21
CA LEU A 129 -0.13 15.96 2.50
C LEU A 129 1.39 16.05 2.45
N PHE A 130 1.98 15.81 1.29
CA PHE A 130 3.43 15.95 1.11
C PHE A 130 3.87 17.41 1.07
N SER A 131 3.09 18.31 0.49
CA SER A 131 3.39 19.74 0.53
C SER A 131 3.43 20.28 1.98
N LYS A 132 2.50 19.82 2.84
CA LYS A 132 2.48 20.18 4.28
C LYS A 132 3.63 19.57 5.07
N ARG A 133 4.05 18.32 4.79
CA ARG A 133 5.21 17.67 5.44
C ARG A 133 6.53 18.30 5.04
N THR A 134 6.70 18.65 3.77
CA THR A 134 7.91 19.32 3.28
C THR A 134 8.07 20.70 3.93
N LEU A 135 6.98 21.43 4.12
CA LEU A 135 6.97 22.71 4.83
C LEU A 135 7.30 22.57 6.32
N LYS A 136 6.79 21.52 7.01
CA LYS A 136 7.14 21.25 8.42
C LYS A 136 8.60 20.83 8.58
N ARG A 137 9.17 20.02 7.69
CA ARG A 137 10.60 19.66 7.69
C ARG A 137 11.50 20.86 7.45
N LYS A 138 11.17 21.73 6.47
CA LYS A 138 11.92 22.98 6.23
C LYS A 138 11.89 23.93 7.44
N LYS A 139 10.75 24.01 8.16
CA LYS A 139 10.63 24.83 9.39
C LYS A 139 11.43 24.25 10.54
N LYS A 140 11.45 22.90 10.75
CA LYS A 140 12.29 22.25 11.77
C LYS A 140 13.80 22.36 11.47
N GLY A 141 14.20 22.22 10.20
CA GLY A 141 15.59 22.39 9.77
C GLY A 141 16.11 23.82 10.02
N LYS A 142 15.31 24.84 9.68
CA LYS A 142 15.67 26.25 9.92
C LYS A 142 15.74 26.61 11.42
N LYS A 143 14.96 25.96 12.29
CA LYS A 143 15.04 26.18 13.74
C LYS A 143 16.33 25.60 14.33
N LYS A 144 16.70 24.38 13.89
CA LYS A 144 17.94 23.72 14.35
C LYS A 144 19.21 24.46 13.92
N THR A 145 19.22 25.05 12.74
CA THR A 145 20.37 25.85 12.24
C THR A 145 20.51 27.17 12.99
N LYS A 146 19.40 27.78 13.45
CA LYS A 146 19.45 29.02 14.25
C LYS A 146 19.94 28.79 15.69
N GLU A 147 19.63 27.64 16.31
CA GLU A 147 20.13 27.29 17.64
C GLU A 147 21.64 27.04 17.64
N ILE A 148 22.16 26.35 16.60
CA ILE A 148 23.61 26.07 16.47
C ILE A 148 24.44 27.33 16.22
N THR A 149 23.89 28.40 15.65
CA THR A 149 24.59 29.66 15.40
C THR A 149 24.55 30.60 16.59
N ASN A 150 23.63 30.43 17.54
CA ASN A 150 23.58 31.25 18.75
C ASN A 150 24.51 30.75 19.90
N ASP A 151 24.87 29.44 19.88
CA ASP A 151 25.79 28.86 20.86
C ASP A 151 27.28 29.07 20.53
N ARG A 152 27.59 29.83 19.49
CA ARG A 152 28.96 30.18 19.02
C ARG A 152 29.26 31.66 19.08
N LYS A 153 28.53 32.42 19.87
CA LYS A 153 28.84 33.79 20.25
C LYS A 153 28.96 33.87 21.78
#